data_16324907895c9cd4fc255a371e998677
#
_entry.id   16324907895c9cd4fc255a371e998677
#
_cell.length_a   1.000
_cell.length_b   1.000
_cell.length_c   1.000
_cell.angle_alpha   90.00
_cell.angle_beta   90.00
_cell.angle_gamma   90.00
#
_symmetry.space_group_name_H-M   'P 1'
#
loop_
_entity.id
_entity.type
_entity.pdbx_description
1 polymer ?
#
loop_
_entity_poly.entity_id
_entity_poly.type
_entity_poly.pdbx_seq_one_letter_code
_entity_poly.pdbx_strand_id
1 'polypeptide(L)'
;MQRIFITGAAGFIGFHLGALLLEEGFHVHGYDALTDYYSVDLKSKRLEMLDVHDRFGITIARLEDAEVLQTAISEFKPDAIVHLAAQAGVRFSIENPRTFLESN
;
A
#
# COMPACT_ATOMS: atom_id res chain seq x y z
N MET A 1 -2.80 -1.76 -18.27
CA MET A 1 -3.51 -1.51 -17.03
C MET A 1 -2.54 -0.97 -15.99
N GLN A 2 -2.94 0.06 -15.27
CA GLN A 2 -2.04 0.67 -14.30
C GLN A 2 -1.92 -0.15 -13.04
N ARG A 3 -0.75 -0.09 -12.45
CA ARG A 3 -0.39 -0.83 -11.25
C ARG A 3 -0.01 0.17 -10.17
N ILE A 4 -0.74 0.17 -9.08
CA ILE A 4 -0.58 1.16 -8.00
C ILE A 4 -0.13 0.45 -6.72
N PHE A 5 0.93 0.96 -6.12
CA PHE A 5 1.45 0.45 -4.86
C PHE A 5 1.07 1.44 -3.76
N ILE A 6 0.40 0.96 -2.71
CA ILE A 6 -0.08 1.82 -1.64
C ILE A 6 0.56 1.43 -0.32
N THR A 7 1.34 2.33 0.30
CA THR A 7 1.78 2.11 1.67
C THR A 7 0.71 2.63 2.60
N GLY A 8 0.50 1.93 3.71
CA GLY A 8 -0.59 2.27 4.62
C GLY A 8 -1.94 1.80 4.11
N ALA A 9 -1.93 0.69 3.36
CA ALA A 9 -3.14 0.20 2.68
C ALA A 9 -4.26 -0.21 3.64
N ALA A 10 -3.94 -0.60 4.86
CA ALA A 10 -4.95 -1.00 5.83
C ALA A 10 -5.48 0.17 6.66
N GLY A 11 -4.91 1.37 6.49
CA GLY A 11 -5.40 2.56 7.13
C GLY A 11 -6.71 3.02 6.49
N PHE A 12 -7.35 4.01 7.09
CA PHE A 12 -8.66 4.47 6.62
C PHE A 12 -8.58 4.96 5.18
N ILE A 13 -7.68 5.88 4.91
CA ILE A 13 -7.56 6.47 3.57
C ILE A 13 -7.06 5.42 2.57
N GLY A 14 -6.04 4.65 2.97
CA GLY A 14 -5.46 3.64 2.08
C GLY A 14 -6.46 2.57 1.68
N PHE A 15 -7.29 2.13 2.62
CA PHE A 15 -8.31 1.13 2.35
C PHE A 15 -9.33 1.66 1.32
N HIS A 16 -9.83 2.88 1.54
CA HIS A 16 -10.83 3.45 0.63
C HIS A 16 -10.25 3.73 -0.74
N LEU A 17 -9.02 4.21 -0.80
CA LEU A 17 -8.36 4.42 -2.07
C LEU A 17 -8.15 3.10 -2.81
N GLY A 18 -7.68 2.09 -2.10
CA GLY A 18 -7.47 0.77 -2.70
C GLY A 18 -8.76 0.20 -3.27
N ALA A 19 -9.85 0.29 -2.51
CA ALA A 19 -11.14 -0.20 -2.96
C ALA A 19 -11.59 0.53 -4.23
N LEU A 20 -11.45 1.85 -4.24
CA LEU A 20 -11.84 2.63 -5.40
C LEU A 20 -11.02 2.26 -6.63
N LEU A 21 -9.70 2.13 -6.48
CA LEU A 21 -8.83 1.78 -7.59
C LEU A 21 -9.13 0.40 -8.14
N LEU A 22 -9.41 -0.55 -7.25
CA LEU A 22 -9.77 -1.89 -7.69
C LEU A 22 -11.08 -1.90 -8.47
N GLU A 23 -12.03 -1.08 -8.05
CA GLU A 23 -13.29 -0.95 -8.78
C GLU A 23 -13.07 -0.35 -10.15
N GLU A 24 -12.07 0.53 -10.29
CA GLU A 24 -11.76 1.15 -11.57
C GLU A 24 -10.89 0.27 -12.46
N GLY A 25 -10.54 -0.90 -12.00
CA GLY A 25 -9.79 -1.85 -12.81
C GLY A 25 -8.28 -1.84 -12.65
N PHE A 26 -7.78 -1.07 -11.70
CA PHE A 26 -6.33 -1.05 -11.46
C PHE A 26 -5.88 -2.31 -10.73
N HIS A 27 -4.60 -2.64 -10.90
CA HIS A 27 -3.95 -3.60 -10.02
C HIS A 27 -3.41 -2.84 -8.82
N VAL A 28 -3.65 -3.33 -7.63
CA VAL A 28 -3.22 -2.66 -6.40
C VAL A 28 -2.41 -3.61 -5.54
N HIS A 29 -1.24 -3.16 -5.10
CA HIS A 29 -0.48 -3.88 -4.10
C HIS A 29 -0.36 -3.02 -2.85
N GLY A 30 -0.84 -3.54 -1.74
CA GLY A 30 -0.77 -2.83 -0.47
C GLY A 30 0.45 -3.22 0.33
N TYR A 31 0.89 -2.32 1.18
CA TYR A 31 2.01 -2.54 2.09
C TYR A 31 1.63 -1.91 3.42
N ASP A 32 1.61 -2.69 4.49
CA ASP A 32 1.18 -2.20 5.79
C ASP A 32 1.80 -3.04 6.89
N ALA A 33 2.24 -2.41 7.95
CA ALA A 33 2.86 -3.11 9.07
C ALA A 33 1.80 -3.66 10.04
N LEU A 34 0.58 -3.23 9.91
CA LEU A 34 -0.52 -3.58 10.80
C LEU A 34 -0.24 -3.16 12.24
N THR A 35 0.67 -2.21 12.41
CA THR A 35 0.92 -1.65 13.74
C THR A 35 -0.04 -0.49 13.93
N ASP A 36 -0.38 -0.09 15.21
CA ASP A 36 -0.98 0.89 15.31
C ASP A 36 -1.57 1.56 16.31
N TYR A 37 -2.14 2.60 16.07
CA TYR A 37 -2.87 3.45 16.93
C TYR A 37 -4.31 3.03 17.09
N TYR A 38 -4.74 2.01 16.38
CA TYR A 38 -6.05 1.44 16.57
C TYR A 38 -6.03 -0.04 16.17
N SER A 39 -7.16 -0.66 16.28
CA SER A 39 -7.27 -2.09 16.25
C SER A 39 -6.62 -2.76 15.03
N VAL A 40 -5.72 -3.69 15.31
CA VAL A 40 -5.17 -4.56 14.27
C VAL A 40 -6.29 -5.38 13.63
N ASP A 41 -7.31 -5.74 14.43
CA ASP A 41 -8.45 -6.47 13.91
C ASP A 41 -9.19 -5.68 12.84
N LEU A 42 -9.35 -4.37 13.04
CA LEU A 42 -9.99 -3.52 12.06
C LEU A 42 -9.19 -3.48 10.77
N LYS A 43 -7.87 -3.34 10.89
CA LYS A 43 -7.00 -3.33 9.71
C LYS A 43 -7.05 -4.66 8.98
N SER A 44 -7.05 -5.76 9.70
CA SER A 44 -7.14 -7.08 9.10
C SER A 44 -8.42 -7.26 8.33
N LYS A 45 -9.55 -6.78 8.89
CA LYS A 45 -10.83 -6.86 8.20
C LYS A 45 -10.85 -6.04 6.93
N ARG A 46 -10.21 -4.87 6.95
CA ARG A 46 -10.11 -4.04 5.74
C ARG A 46 -9.33 -4.76 4.65
N LEU A 47 -8.23 -5.42 5.01
CA LEU A 47 -7.46 -6.18 4.05
C LEU A 47 -8.24 -7.35 3.48
N GLU A 48 -9.03 -8.03 4.31
CA GLU A 48 -9.88 -9.11 3.83
C GLU A 48 -10.89 -8.62 2.80
N MET A 49 -11.44 -7.43 3.01
CA MET A 49 -12.39 -6.84 2.06
C MET A 49 -11.74 -6.50 0.73
N LEU A 50 -10.48 -6.09 0.74
CA LEU A 50 -9.75 -5.83 -0.49
C LEU A 50 -9.33 -7.13 -1.18
N ASP A 51 -9.04 -8.14 -0.41
CA ASP A 51 -8.48 -9.39 -0.91
C ASP A 51 -9.47 -10.24 -1.71
N VAL A 52 -10.74 -9.86 -1.72
CA VAL A 52 -11.71 -10.53 -2.59
C VAL A 52 -11.46 -10.19 -4.06
N HIS A 53 -10.65 -9.18 -4.34
CA HIS A 53 -10.32 -8.80 -5.71
C HIS A 53 -9.07 -9.53 -6.18
N ASP A 54 -9.14 -10.15 -7.33
CA ASP A 54 -8.00 -10.87 -7.90
C ASP A 54 -6.80 -9.97 -8.16
N ARG A 55 -7.05 -8.68 -8.36
CA ARG A 55 -6.01 -7.71 -8.69
C ARG A 55 -5.38 -7.08 -7.46
N PHE A 56 -5.70 -7.57 -6.28
CA PHE A 56 -5.13 -7.04 -5.04
C PHE A 56 -4.10 -7.99 -4.46
N GLY A 57 -2.98 -7.45 -4.02
CA GLY A 57 -1.97 -8.18 -3.25
C GLY A 57 -1.56 -7.35 -2.05
N ILE A 58 -0.93 -7.99 -1.08
CA ILE A 58 -0.52 -7.31 0.16
C ILE A 58 0.82 -7.84 0.64
N THR A 59 1.67 -6.95 1.12
CA THR A 59 2.88 -7.30 1.84
C THR A 59 2.75 -6.72 3.24
N ILE A 60 2.88 -7.54 4.26
CA ILE A 60 2.79 -7.09 5.65
C ILE A 60 4.19 -6.97 6.19
N ALA A 61 4.67 -5.74 6.33
CA ALA A 61 6.02 -5.46 6.82
C ALA A 61 6.10 -3.98 7.17
N ARG A 62 7.19 -3.60 7.81
CA ARG A 62 7.41 -2.21 8.21
C ARG A 62 8.12 -1.44 7.12
N LEU A 63 7.93 -0.13 7.11
CA LEU A 63 8.65 0.73 6.18
C LEU A 63 10.16 0.71 6.43
N GLU A 64 10.56 0.51 7.67
CA GLU A 64 11.98 0.43 8.03
C GLU A 64 12.66 -0.78 7.44
N ASP A 65 11.91 -1.79 7.04
CA ASP A 65 12.45 -2.97 6.39
C ASP A 65 12.68 -2.64 4.92
N ALA A 66 13.73 -1.87 4.66
CA ALA A 66 13.99 -1.34 3.33
C ALA A 66 14.13 -2.44 2.27
N GLU A 67 14.76 -3.55 2.61
CA GLU A 67 14.91 -4.65 1.65
C GLU A 67 13.59 -5.27 1.27
N VAL A 68 12.70 -5.46 2.25
CA VAL A 68 11.38 -6.03 1.99
C VAL A 68 10.57 -5.08 1.12
N LEU A 69 10.62 -3.79 1.44
CA LEU A 69 9.88 -2.78 0.69
C LEU A 69 10.38 -2.71 -0.76
N GLN A 70 11.69 -2.66 -0.94
CA GLN A 70 12.28 -2.58 -2.28
C GLN A 70 11.96 -3.84 -3.09
N THR A 71 12.00 -5.00 -2.47
CA THR A 71 11.67 -6.24 -3.15
C THR A 71 10.20 -6.23 -3.58
N ALA A 72 9.31 -5.81 -2.70
CA ALA A 72 7.88 -5.76 -3.02
C ALA A 72 7.63 -4.81 -4.19
N ILE A 73 8.26 -3.65 -4.18
CA ILE A 73 8.11 -2.68 -5.25
C ILE A 73 8.68 -3.23 -6.56
N SER A 74 9.87 -3.82 -6.49
CA SER A 74 10.53 -4.37 -7.68
C SER A 74 9.72 -5.49 -8.31
N GLU A 75 9.12 -6.34 -7.50
CA GLU A 75 8.33 -7.45 -8.01
C GLU A 75 7.00 -7.00 -8.58
N PHE A 76 6.37 -6.05 -7.92
CA PHE A 76 5.08 -5.56 -8.37
C PHE A 76 5.21 -4.66 -9.61
N LYS A 77 6.30 -3.92 -9.73
CA LYS A 77 6.56 -3.00 -10.83
C LYS A 77 5.43 -1.98 -11.00
N PRO A 78 5.21 -1.17 -9.97
CA PRO A 78 4.10 -0.21 -10.03
C PRO A 78 4.35 0.92 -11.02
N ASP A 79 3.26 1.47 -11.53
CA ASP A 79 3.32 2.68 -12.34
C ASP A 79 3.33 3.91 -11.43
N ALA A 80 2.77 3.79 -10.24
CA ALA A 80 2.78 4.88 -9.27
C ALA A 80 2.76 4.32 -7.86
N ILE A 81 3.29 5.09 -6.92
CA ILE A 81 3.28 4.75 -5.50
C ILE A 81 2.55 5.83 -4.74
N VAL A 82 1.54 5.42 -3.97
CA VAL A 82 0.84 6.33 -3.07
C VAL A 82 1.31 6.02 -1.65
N HIS A 83 2.01 6.97 -1.06
CA HIS A 83 2.65 6.77 0.23
C HIS A 83 1.80 7.38 1.34
N LEU A 84 1.04 6.54 2.02
CA LEU A 84 0.15 6.97 3.09
C LEU A 84 0.57 6.46 4.47
N ALA A 85 1.59 5.64 4.53
CA ALA A 85 2.06 5.08 5.80
C ALA A 85 2.87 6.13 6.54
N ALA A 86 2.17 7.08 7.12
CA ALA A 86 2.81 8.14 7.88
C ALA A 86 2.56 7.89 9.35
N GLN A 87 3.40 8.48 10.17
CA GLN A 87 3.21 8.41 11.59
C GLN A 87 2.22 9.47 12.01
N ALA A 88 2.42 10.15 13.06
CA ALA A 88 1.48 11.15 13.52
C ALA A 88 1.27 12.20 12.42
N GLY A 89 0.06 12.50 12.10
CA GLY A 89 -0.27 13.42 11.03
C GLY A 89 -0.25 12.73 9.68
N VAL A 90 -1.18 13.07 8.85
CA VAL A 90 -1.31 12.43 7.55
C VAL A 90 -0.35 13.05 6.56
N ARG A 91 0.50 12.21 5.98
CA ARG A 91 1.30 12.62 4.85
C ARG A 91 0.77 11.90 3.64
N PHE A 92 0.65 12.65 2.57
CA PHE A 92 0.05 12.12 1.36
C PHE A 92 0.96 12.50 0.21
N SER A 93 1.48 11.50 -0.49
CA SER A 93 2.33 11.77 -1.64
C SER A 93 2.18 10.69 -2.68
N ILE A 94 2.37 11.08 -3.94
CA ILE A 94 2.42 10.17 -5.06
C ILE A 94 3.78 10.36 -5.68
N GLU A 95 4.54 9.28 -5.80
CA GLU A 95 5.91 9.36 -6.27
C GLU A 95 6.15 8.49 -7.48
N ASN A 96 7.10 8.92 -8.28
CA ASN A 96 7.57 8.10 -9.39
C ASN A 96 8.34 6.92 -8.80
N PRO A 97 8.00 5.67 -9.16
CA PRO A 97 8.66 4.51 -8.56
C PRO A 97 10.18 4.49 -8.74
N ARG A 98 10.66 4.94 -9.89
CA ARG A 98 12.10 4.97 -10.12
C ARG A 98 12.78 5.94 -9.16
N THR A 99 12.22 7.13 -9.01
CA THR A 99 12.76 8.12 -8.09
C THR A 99 12.75 7.59 -6.65
N PHE A 100 11.67 6.93 -6.27
CA PHE A 100 11.55 6.33 -4.94
C PHE A 100 12.66 5.32 -4.70
N LEU A 101 12.89 4.42 -5.65
CA LEU A 101 13.92 3.39 -5.51
C LEU A 101 15.33 3.99 -5.49
N GLU A 102 15.58 5.02 -6.28
CA GLU A 102 16.88 5.67 -6.31
C GLU A 102 17.16 6.46 -5.04
N SER A 103 16.13 6.97 -4.40
CA SER A 103 16.28 7.76 -3.18
C SER A 103 16.63 6.90 -1.97
N ASN A 104 16.39 5.63 -2.06
CA ASN A 104 16.68 4.72 -0.98
C ASN A 104 17.95 3.93 -1.24
#